data_734fe3f8b339cd8d00b75aa77d3b1820
#
_entry.id   734fe3f8b339cd8d00b75aa77d3b1820
#
_cell.length_a   1.000
_cell.length_b   1.000
_cell.length_c   1.000
_cell.angle_alpha   90.00
_cell.angle_beta   90.00
_cell.angle_gamma   90.00
#
_symmetry.space_group_name_H-M   'P 1'
#
loop_
_entity.id
_entity.type
_entity.pdbx_description
1 polymer ?
#
loop_
_entity_poly.entity_id
_entity_poly.type
_entity_poly.pdbx_seq_one_letter_code
_entity_poly.pdbx_strand_id
1 'polypeptide(L)'
;AEEPGKTVAEQKDADACYWSGLCCYHGHGMEQDYTQAVEWFRKAAQQGHVRACLQLGICYYRGQGPDQDYTQAVHWFRKTAELGDYNGHYLLGYCYYFGRGVEQDYTQAMEWFRKAIELGHKYAYYWLGICYYHGQGVEQDYAQAAQLYQKAAEQGHKDAQLALADCYEQGLGVPRDPSPAKEW
;
A
#
# COMPACT_ATOMS: atom_id res chain seq x y z
N ALA A 1 -13.90 4.95 14.77
CA ALA A 1 -13.51 5.73 15.94
C ALA A 1 -13.55 7.20 15.52
N GLU A 2 -14.37 8.00 16.17
CA GLU A 2 -14.45 9.44 15.93
C GLU A 2 -13.12 10.09 16.34
N GLU A 3 -12.52 10.89 15.46
CA GLU A 3 -11.35 11.70 15.83
C GLU A 3 -11.79 12.71 16.91
N PRO A 4 -11.10 12.77 18.06
CA PRO A 4 -11.44 13.71 19.10
C PRO A 4 -11.18 15.15 18.60
N GLY A 5 -12.22 15.93 18.40
CA GLY A 5 -12.13 17.35 18.10
C GLY A 5 -12.88 17.87 16.86
N LYS A 6 -13.44 16.99 16.02
CA LYS A 6 -14.26 17.43 14.87
C LYS A 6 -15.75 17.40 15.17
N THR A 7 -16.47 18.38 14.67
CA THR A 7 -17.94 18.40 14.74
C THR A 7 -18.51 17.40 13.73
N VAL A 8 -19.70 16.86 14.01
CA VAL A 8 -20.43 15.95 13.09
C VAL A 8 -20.71 16.63 11.74
N ALA A 9 -20.84 17.97 11.71
CA ALA A 9 -21.04 18.74 10.49
C ALA A 9 -19.77 18.76 9.61
N GLU A 10 -18.60 18.99 10.20
CA GLU A 10 -17.31 18.97 9.48
C GLU A 10 -16.97 17.59 8.93
N GLN A 11 -17.29 16.51 9.67
CA GLN A 11 -17.12 15.14 9.20
C GLN A 11 -17.99 14.86 7.96
N LYS A 12 -19.27 15.28 8.00
CA LYS A 12 -20.18 15.10 6.85
C LYS A 12 -19.74 15.89 5.62
N ASP A 13 -19.14 17.07 5.80
CA ASP A 13 -18.60 17.85 4.69
C ASP A 13 -17.37 17.20 4.07
N ALA A 14 -16.47 16.67 4.88
CA ALA A 14 -15.30 15.91 4.41
C ALA A 14 -15.69 14.65 3.63
N ASP A 15 -16.67 13.89 4.14
CA ASP A 15 -17.20 12.71 3.47
C ASP A 15 -17.87 13.08 2.14
N ALA A 16 -18.67 14.13 2.11
CA ALA A 16 -19.33 14.61 0.88
C ALA A 16 -18.30 15.01 -0.18
N CYS A 17 -17.26 15.74 0.20
CA CYS A 17 -16.16 16.09 -0.69
C CYS A 17 -15.44 14.82 -1.22
N TYR A 18 -15.16 13.86 -0.35
CA TYR A 18 -14.53 12.59 -0.76
C TYR A 18 -15.37 11.83 -1.79
N TRP A 19 -16.68 11.68 -1.56
CA TRP A 19 -17.57 10.99 -2.47
C TRP A 19 -17.72 11.73 -3.80
N SER A 20 -17.78 13.07 -3.79
CA SER A 20 -17.76 13.88 -5.01
C SER A 20 -16.48 13.64 -5.82
N GLY A 21 -15.34 13.56 -5.13
CA GLY A 21 -14.07 13.21 -5.75
C GLY A 21 -14.08 11.83 -6.40
N LEU A 22 -14.68 10.82 -5.74
CA LEU A 22 -14.82 9.47 -6.32
C LEU A 22 -15.74 9.46 -7.55
N CYS A 23 -16.83 10.21 -7.55
CA CYS A 23 -17.71 10.33 -8.71
C CYS A 23 -16.95 10.89 -9.92
N CYS A 24 -16.19 11.96 -9.74
CA CYS A 24 -15.34 12.53 -10.80
C CYS A 24 -14.24 11.56 -11.23
N TYR A 25 -13.60 10.88 -10.27
CA TYR A 25 -12.49 9.94 -10.52
C TYR A 25 -12.93 8.73 -11.35
N HIS A 26 -14.13 8.19 -11.12
CA HIS A 26 -14.65 7.01 -11.82
C HIS A 26 -15.64 7.35 -12.94
N GLY A 27 -16.06 8.60 -13.09
CA GLY A 27 -17.08 8.98 -14.06
C GLY A 27 -18.49 8.49 -13.70
N HIS A 28 -18.81 8.38 -12.41
CA HIS A 28 -20.12 7.92 -11.96
C HIS A 28 -21.18 9.01 -12.10
N GLY A 29 -22.05 8.90 -13.12
CA GLY A 29 -23.10 9.88 -13.39
C GLY A 29 -22.61 11.17 -14.07
N MET A 30 -21.36 11.24 -14.44
CA MET A 30 -20.71 12.36 -15.13
C MET A 30 -19.52 11.85 -15.96
N GLU A 31 -18.93 12.69 -16.81
CA GLU A 31 -17.68 12.39 -17.49
C GLU A 31 -16.54 12.28 -16.47
N GLN A 32 -15.61 11.33 -16.70
CA GLN A 32 -14.44 11.16 -15.83
C GLN A 32 -13.52 12.38 -15.91
N ASP A 33 -13.21 12.97 -14.76
CA ASP A 33 -12.32 14.12 -14.63
C ASP A 33 -11.42 13.99 -13.41
N TYR A 34 -10.18 13.58 -13.65
CA TYR A 34 -9.16 13.41 -12.58
C TYR A 34 -8.74 14.74 -11.96
N THR A 35 -8.76 15.85 -12.71
CA THR A 35 -8.38 17.17 -12.20
C THR A 35 -9.41 17.63 -11.18
N GLN A 36 -10.69 17.53 -11.53
CA GLN A 36 -11.78 17.86 -10.60
C GLN A 36 -11.80 16.89 -9.39
N ALA A 37 -11.53 15.61 -9.60
CA ALA A 37 -11.43 14.63 -8.51
C ALA A 37 -10.36 15.02 -7.48
N VAL A 38 -9.17 15.43 -7.94
CA VAL A 38 -8.08 15.86 -7.07
C VAL A 38 -8.45 17.12 -6.26
N GLU A 39 -9.18 18.06 -6.83
CA GLU A 39 -9.66 19.23 -6.09
C GLU A 39 -10.61 18.83 -4.95
N TRP A 40 -11.53 17.91 -5.21
CA TRP A 40 -12.43 17.39 -4.19
C TRP A 40 -11.69 16.58 -3.12
N PHE A 41 -10.77 15.70 -3.50
CA PHE A 41 -9.95 14.97 -2.53
C PHE A 41 -9.10 15.91 -1.68
N ARG A 42 -8.57 17.00 -2.25
CA ARG A 42 -7.80 18.00 -1.50
C ARG A 42 -8.65 18.69 -0.44
N LYS A 43 -9.89 19.08 -0.79
CA LYS A 43 -10.85 19.67 0.18
C LYS A 43 -11.15 18.71 1.34
N ALA A 44 -11.39 17.44 1.04
CA ALA A 44 -11.62 16.42 2.06
C ALA A 44 -10.37 16.17 2.91
N ALA A 45 -9.18 16.07 2.29
CA ALA A 45 -7.91 15.83 2.98
C ALA A 45 -7.50 16.99 3.90
N GLN A 46 -7.81 18.24 3.54
CA GLN A 46 -7.63 19.41 4.42
C GLN A 46 -8.46 19.30 5.70
N GLN A 47 -9.59 18.62 5.62
CA GLN A 47 -10.44 18.32 6.77
C GLN A 47 -10.03 17.00 7.46
N GLY A 48 -8.90 16.41 7.10
CA GLY A 48 -8.32 15.18 7.70
C GLY A 48 -9.01 13.89 7.28
N HIS A 49 -9.74 13.88 6.15
CA HIS A 49 -10.35 12.65 5.65
C HIS A 49 -9.26 11.68 5.14
N VAL A 50 -9.05 10.59 5.88
CA VAL A 50 -7.93 9.63 5.66
C VAL A 50 -7.91 9.05 4.24
N ARG A 51 -9.07 8.59 3.76
CA ARG A 51 -9.17 8.01 2.41
C ARG A 51 -8.92 9.04 1.31
N ALA A 52 -9.22 10.31 1.55
CA ALA A 52 -8.91 11.38 0.60
C ALA A 52 -7.41 11.65 0.53
N CYS A 53 -6.70 11.62 1.66
CA CYS A 53 -5.24 11.68 1.68
C CYS A 53 -4.64 10.54 0.86
N LEU A 54 -5.14 9.31 1.04
CA LEU A 54 -4.71 8.15 0.27
C LEU A 54 -4.93 8.34 -1.24
N GLN A 55 -6.12 8.77 -1.64
CA GLN A 55 -6.44 9.00 -3.06
C GLN A 55 -5.58 10.09 -3.69
N LEU A 56 -5.31 11.18 -2.97
CA LEU A 56 -4.36 12.21 -3.43
C LEU A 56 -2.97 11.63 -3.68
N GLY A 57 -2.46 10.84 -2.76
CA GLY A 57 -1.18 10.15 -2.93
C GLY A 57 -1.18 9.27 -4.18
N ILE A 58 -2.25 8.51 -4.42
CA ILE A 58 -2.41 7.66 -5.61
C ILE A 58 -2.49 8.51 -6.89
N CYS A 59 -3.21 9.62 -6.88
CA CYS A 59 -3.31 10.53 -8.03
C CYS A 59 -1.94 11.08 -8.43
N TYR A 60 -1.14 11.59 -7.48
CA TYR A 60 0.22 12.04 -7.73
C TYR A 60 1.14 10.90 -8.16
N TYR A 61 1.01 9.72 -7.55
CA TYR A 61 1.81 8.55 -7.90
C TYR A 61 1.59 8.08 -9.35
N ARG A 62 0.35 8.21 -9.86
CA ARG A 62 -0.06 7.77 -11.20
C ARG A 62 -0.06 8.87 -12.25
N GLY A 63 0.06 10.13 -11.87
CA GLY A 63 -0.15 11.27 -12.78
C GLY A 63 -1.60 11.40 -13.23
N GLN A 64 -2.56 11.12 -12.34
CA GLN A 64 -3.99 11.21 -12.62
C GLN A 64 -4.55 12.55 -12.10
N GLY A 65 -4.76 13.50 -12.99
CA GLY A 65 -5.12 14.89 -12.71
C GLY A 65 -3.89 15.80 -12.69
N PRO A 66 -3.01 15.77 -11.68
CA PRO A 66 -1.73 16.44 -11.72
C PRO A 66 -0.71 15.61 -12.50
N ASP A 67 0.41 16.24 -12.91
CA ASP A 67 1.57 15.51 -13.38
C ASP A 67 2.08 14.53 -12.32
N GLN A 68 2.70 13.44 -12.77
CA GLN A 68 3.26 12.44 -11.86
C GLN A 68 4.36 13.07 -10.99
N ASP A 69 4.16 12.99 -9.67
CA ASP A 69 5.09 13.50 -8.67
C ASP A 69 5.14 12.53 -7.49
N TYR A 70 6.19 11.70 -7.46
CA TYR A 70 6.40 10.73 -6.39
C TYR A 70 6.69 11.38 -5.03
N THR A 71 7.27 12.59 -5.01
CA THR A 71 7.55 13.32 -3.76
C THR A 71 6.23 13.76 -3.11
N GLN A 72 5.31 14.29 -3.91
CA GLN A 72 3.95 14.59 -3.43
C GLN A 72 3.19 13.33 -3.02
N ALA A 73 3.33 12.24 -3.77
CA ALA A 73 2.72 10.97 -3.40
C ALA A 73 3.20 10.49 -2.01
N VAL A 74 4.51 10.51 -1.76
CA VAL A 74 5.10 10.15 -0.46
C VAL A 74 4.60 11.07 0.66
N HIS A 75 4.49 12.38 0.42
CA HIS A 75 3.91 13.31 1.39
C HIS A 75 2.51 12.87 1.83
N TRP A 76 1.63 12.57 0.87
CA TRP A 76 0.27 12.15 1.16
C TRP A 76 0.16 10.75 1.77
N PHE A 77 1.00 9.81 1.34
CA PHE A 77 1.07 8.47 1.96
C PHE A 77 1.55 8.55 3.40
N ARG A 78 2.52 9.46 3.72
CA ARG A 78 2.96 9.69 5.10
C ARG A 78 1.82 10.24 5.95
N LYS A 79 1.09 11.22 5.45
CA LYS A 79 -0.10 11.75 6.13
C LYS A 79 -1.17 10.67 6.36
N THR A 80 -1.37 9.79 5.39
CA THR A 80 -2.29 8.63 5.53
C THR A 80 -1.83 7.68 6.63
N ALA A 81 -0.53 7.38 6.70
CA ALA A 81 0.06 6.53 7.73
C ALA A 81 -0.02 7.17 9.13
N GLU A 82 0.23 8.48 9.26
CA GLU A 82 0.08 9.23 10.50
C GLU A 82 -1.35 9.22 11.03
N LEU A 83 -2.33 9.13 10.15
CA LEU A 83 -3.75 8.98 10.49
C LEU A 83 -4.14 7.51 10.78
N GLY A 84 -3.16 6.60 10.84
CA GLY A 84 -3.34 5.21 11.26
C GLY A 84 -3.83 4.25 10.17
N ASP A 85 -3.86 4.64 8.90
CA ASP A 85 -4.28 3.76 7.81
C ASP A 85 -3.13 2.87 7.34
N TYR A 86 -3.36 1.56 7.31
CA TYR A 86 -2.38 0.55 6.90
C TYR A 86 -1.91 0.69 5.44
N ASN A 87 -2.75 1.26 4.55
CA ASN A 87 -2.37 1.47 3.15
C ASN A 87 -1.28 2.54 3.03
N GLY A 88 -1.32 3.58 3.89
CA GLY A 88 -0.26 4.59 3.95
C GLY A 88 1.09 3.96 4.27
N HIS A 89 1.13 3.09 5.29
CA HIS A 89 2.34 2.36 5.66
C HIS A 89 2.84 1.45 4.53
N TYR A 90 1.94 0.69 3.91
CA TYR A 90 2.27 -0.18 2.80
C TYR A 90 2.85 0.58 1.61
N LEU A 91 2.21 1.68 1.20
CA LEU A 91 2.66 2.48 0.05
C LEU A 91 3.97 3.24 0.32
N LEU A 92 4.23 3.64 1.57
CA LEU A 92 5.54 4.14 1.98
C LEU A 92 6.61 3.06 1.84
N GLY A 93 6.36 1.85 2.33
CA GLY A 93 7.27 0.72 2.14
C GLY A 93 7.58 0.49 0.66
N TYR A 94 6.57 0.56 -0.19
CA TYR A 94 6.72 0.44 -1.63
C TYR A 94 7.57 1.59 -2.24
N CYS A 95 7.35 2.83 -1.79
CA CYS A 95 8.13 3.99 -2.23
C CYS A 95 9.60 3.86 -1.85
N TYR A 96 9.92 3.46 -0.62
CA TYR A 96 11.28 3.24 -0.17
C TYR A 96 11.95 2.05 -0.88
N TYR A 97 11.19 0.97 -1.15
CA TYR A 97 11.71 -0.21 -1.84
C TYR A 97 12.17 0.13 -3.27
N PHE A 98 11.44 0.98 -3.99
CA PHE A 98 11.74 1.36 -5.38
C PHE A 98 12.46 2.71 -5.54
N GLY A 99 12.69 3.45 -4.46
CA GLY A 99 13.28 4.79 -4.52
C GLY A 99 12.36 5.81 -5.22
N ARG A 100 11.03 5.72 -5.01
CA ARG A 100 10.05 6.61 -5.65
C ARG A 100 9.68 7.77 -4.74
N GLY A 101 10.16 8.96 -5.05
CA GLY A 101 9.96 10.18 -4.27
C GLY A 101 10.76 10.25 -2.97
N VAL A 102 11.55 9.24 -2.71
CA VAL A 102 12.54 9.11 -1.63
C VAL A 102 13.76 8.38 -2.16
N GLU A 103 14.89 8.52 -1.49
CA GLU A 103 16.04 7.66 -1.74
C GLU A 103 15.69 6.19 -1.45
N GLN A 104 16.16 5.28 -2.30
CA GLN A 104 15.92 3.84 -2.10
C GLN A 104 16.57 3.36 -0.80
N ASP A 105 15.76 2.76 0.06
CA ASP A 105 16.21 2.21 1.34
C ASP A 105 15.38 0.98 1.70
N TYR A 106 15.95 -0.20 1.52
CA TYR A 106 15.29 -1.47 1.82
C TYR A 106 15.03 -1.67 3.31
N THR A 107 15.88 -1.14 4.18
CA THR A 107 15.70 -1.23 5.64
C THR A 107 14.46 -0.43 6.06
N GLN A 108 14.35 0.80 5.58
CA GLN A 108 13.14 1.62 5.78
C GLN A 108 11.90 0.96 5.16
N ALA A 109 12.02 0.39 3.96
CA ALA A 109 10.90 -0.33 3.32
C ALA A 109 10.39 -1.48 4.21
N MET A 110 11.30 -2.29 4.77
CA MET A 110 10.94 -3.39 5.66
C MET A 110 10.24 -2.90 6.94
N GLU A 111 10.70 -1.80 7.54
CA GLU A 111 10.05 -1.21 8.72
C GLU A 111 8.61 -0.79 8.41
N TRP A 112 8.40 -0.12 7.27
CA TRP A 112 7.07 0.28 6.84
C TRP A 112 6.16 -0.91 6.51
N PHE A 113 6.68 -1.97 5.87
CA PHE A 113 5.92 -3.20 5.63
C PHE A 113 5.55 -3.92 6.93
N ARG A 114 6.45 -3.97 7.93
CA ARG A 114 6.13 -4.54 9.26
C ARG A 114 4.99 -3.77 9.93
N LYS A 115 5.04 -2.43 9.94
CA LYS A 115 3.95 -1.60 10.47
C LYS A 115 2.63 -1.84 9.73
N ALA A 116 2.67 -1.96 8.41
CA ALA A 116 1.48 -2.29 7.63
C ALA A 116 0.90 -3.66 8.02
N ILE A 117 1.75 -4.66 8.25
CA ILE A 117 1.35 -6.01 8.70
C ILE A 117 0.70 -5.96 10.09
N GLU A 118 1.28 -5.23 11.03
CA GLU A 118 0.74 -5.05 12.39
C GLU A 118 -0.66 -4.45 12.37
N LEU A 119 -0.94 -3.59 11.40
CA LEU A 119 -2.25 -2.98 11.16
C LEU A 119 -3.18 -3.82 10.28
N GLY A 120 -2.75 -5.01 9.84
CA GLY A 120 -3.57 -5.97 9.10
C GLY A 120 -3.47 -5.88 7.57
N HIS A 121 -2.47 -5.21 7.02
CA HIS A 121 -2.29 -5.14 5.55
C HIS A 121 -1.69 -6.43 4.99
N LYS A 122 -2.52 -7.25 4.35
CA LYS A 122 -2.16 -8.59 3.88
C LYS A 122 -1.08 -8.65 2.79
N TYR A 123 -1.04 -7.70 1.87
CA TYR A 123 -0.07 -7.71 0.77
C TYR A 123 1.36 -7.34 1.20
N ALA A 124 1.52 -6.74 2.40
CA ALA A 124 2.83 -6.38 2.92
C ALA A 124 3.68 -7.60 3.28
N TYR A 125 3.06 -8.75 3.61
CA TYR A 125 3.79 -10.01 3.81
C TYR A 125 4.61 -10.43 2.60
N TYR A 126 4.06 -10.29 1.40
CA TYR A 126 4.75 -10.64 0.16
C TYR A 126 6.02 -9.80 -0.05
N TRP A 127 5.91 -8.47 0.10
CA TRP A 127 7.06 -7.58 -0.07
C TRP A 127 8.14 -7.79 0.99
N LEU A 128 7.74 -8.04 2.24
CA LEU A 128 8.68 -8.39 3.29
C LEU A 128 9.37 -9.74 2.99
N GLY A 129 8.64 -10.70 2.42
CA GLY A 129 9.19 -11.97 1.94
C GLY A 129 10.22 -11.77 0.82
N ILE A 130 9.98 -10.87 -0.13
CA ILE A 130 10.94 -10.49 -1.18
C ILE A 130 12.23 -9.94 -0.57
N CYS A 131 12.14 -9.09 0.45
CA CYS A 131 13.32 -8.53 1.12
C CYS A 131 14.21 -9.66 1.70
N TYR A 132 13.61 -10.63 2.40
CA TYR A 132 14.35 -11.78 2.93
C TYR A 132 14.87 -12.71 1.83
N TYR A 133 14.09 -12.95 0.79
CA TYR A 133 14.49 -13.82 -0.32
C TYR A 133 15.73 -13.29 -1.05
N HIS A 134 15.84 -11.98 -1.24
CA HIS A 134 16.96 -11.35 -1.94
C HIS A 134 18.05 -10.78 -1.01
N GLY A 135 17.86 -10.80 0.31
CA GLY A 135 18.80 -10.17 1.25
C GLY A 135 18.82 -8.64 1.13
N GLN A 136 17.66 -8.02 0.84
CA GLN A 136 17.54 -6.58 0.66
C GLN A 136 17.19 -5.89 1.99
N GLY A 137 18.13 -5.13 2.54
CA GLY A 137 18.00 -4.47 3.84
C GLY A 137 18.14 -5.42 5.04
N VAL A 138 18.40 -6.69 4.80
CA VAL A 138 18.57 -7.75 5.79
C VAL A 138 19.42 -8.87 5.20
N GLU A 139 20.03 -9.71 6.04
CA GLU A 139 20.65 -10.95 5.58
C GLU A 139 19.64 -11.87 4.88
N GLN A 140 20.05 -12.50 3.79
CA GLN A 140 19.19 -13.40 3.02
C GLN A 140 18.75 -14.60 3.87
N ASP A 141 17.44 -14.82 3.91
CA ASP A 141 16.84 -15.94 4.65
C ASP A 141 15.65 -16.50 3.88
N TYR A 142 15.87 -17.60 3.16
CA TYR A 142 14.82 -18.28 2.40
C TYR A 142 13.73 -18.90 3.29
N ALA A 143 14.06 -19.30 4.53
CA ALA A 143 13.06 -19.88 5.42
C ALA A 143 12.08 -18.81 5.92
N GLN A 144 12.58 -17.62 6.27
CA GLN A 144 11.73 -16.47 6.58
C GLN A 144 10.92 -16.02 5.37
N ALA A 145 11.54 -15.99 4.18
CA ALA A 145 10.84 -15.63 2.95
C ALA A 145 9.66 -16.59 2.67
N ALA A 146 9.89 -17.90 2.73
CA ALA A 146 8.85 -18.91 2.50
C ALA A 146 7.70 -18.79 3.51
N GLN A 147 7.98 -18.56 4.80
CA GLN A 147 6.95 -18.33 5.82
C GLN A 147 6.10 -17.09 5.53
N LEU A 148 6.72 -16.00 5.06
CA LEU A 148 6.03 -14.76 4.71
C LEU A 148 5.20 -14.92 3.44
N TYR A 149 5.73 -15.62 2.42
CA TYR A 149 4.98 -15.97 1.23
C TYR A 149 3.78 -16.85 1.55
N GLN A 150 3.93 -17.84 2.46
CA GLN A 150 2.82 -18.67 2.91
C GLN A 150 1.71 -17.82 3.51
N LYS A 151 2.04 -16.89 4.44
CA LYS A 151 1.05 -15.98 5.06
C LYS A 151 0.32 -15.11 4.03
N ALA A 152 1.02 -14.65 3.00
CA ALA A 152 0.41 -13.89 1.91
C ALA A 152 -0.45 -14.79 1.00
N ALA A 153 0.02 -15.99 0.68
CA ALA A 153 -0.67 -16.97 -0.18
C ALA A 153 -2.01 -17.43 0.44
N GLU A 154 -2.01 -17.74 1.75
CA GLU A 154 -3.22 -18.08 2.52
C GLU A 154 -4.29 -16.96 2.50
N GLN A 155 -3.87 -15.72 2.28
CA GLN A 155 -4.74 -14.55 2.12
C GLN A 155 -5.09 -14.26 0.65
N GLY A 156 -4.75 -15.17 -0.26
CA GLY A 156 -5.11 -15.11 -1.67
C GLY A 156 -4.19 -14.21 -2.52
N HIS A 157 -2.96 -13.92 -2.07
CA HIS A 157 -2.01 -13.16 -2.89
C HIS A 157 -1.37 -14.07 -3.95
N LYS A 158 -1.77 -13.90 -5.22
CA LYS A 158 -1.35 -14.77 -6.34
C LYS A 158 0.16 -14.84 -6.54
N ASP A 159 0.85 -13.69 -6.49
CA ASP A 159 2.31 -13.67 -6.68
C ASP A 159 3.04 -14.36 -5.52
N ALA A 160 2.47 -14.32 -4.30
CA ALA A 160 3.03 -15.05 -3.17
C ALA A 160 2.81 -16.57 -3.29
N GLN A 161 1.69 -16.99 -3.86
CA GLN A 161 1.43 -18.41 -4.17
C GLN A 161 2.48 -18.94 -5.16
N LEU A 162 2.78 -18.19 -6.21
CA LEU A 162 3.82 -18.54 -7.18
C LEU A 162 5.21 -18.55 -6.53
N ALA A 163 5.55 -17.51 -5.75
CA ALA A 163 6.84 -17.46 -5.08
C ALA A 163 7.03 -18.59 -4.07
N LEU A 164 5.97 -18.98 -3.36
CA LEU A 164 6.00 -20.12 -2.45
C LEU A 164 6.16 -21.45 -3.22
N ALA A 165 5.47 -21.60 -4.35
CA ALA A 165 5.64 -22.78 -5.21
C ALA A 165 7.09 -22.93 -5.68
N ASP A 166 7.72 -21.83 -6.12
CA ASP A 166 9.14 -21.80 -6.49
C ASP A 166 10.05 -22.21 -5.32
N CYS A 167 9.75 -21.76 -4.11
CA CYS A 167 10.49 -22.17 -2.91
C CYS A 167 10.42 -23.69 -2.70
N TYR A 168 9.24 -24.31 -2.85
CA TYR A 168 9.09 -25.76 -2.73
C TYR A 168 9.75 -26.54 -3.87
N GLU A 169 9.66 -26.08 -5.11
CA GLU A 169 10.30 -26.72 -6.26
C GLU A 169 11.82 -26.75 -6.13
N GLN A 170 12.40 -25.67 -5.62
CA GLN A 170 13.85 -25.51 -5.50
C GLN A 170 14.40 -25.99 -4.14
N GLY A 171 13.54 -26.16 -3.13
CA GLY A 171 13.94 -26.47 -1.76
C GLY A 171 14.58 -25.27 -1.05
N LEU A 172 14.11 -24.06 -1.35
CA LEU A 172 14.61 -22.82 -0.77
C LEU A 172 13.87 -22.50 0.53
N GLY A 173 14.54 -22.71 1.66
CA GLY A 173 13.98 -22.46 3.00
C GLY A 173 12.89 -23.44 3.45
N VAL A 174 12.48 -24.35 2.59
CA VAL A 174 11.51 -25.43 2.83
C VAL A 174 12.04 -26.74 2.24
N PRO A 175 11.64 -27.91 2.76
CA PRO A 175 11.95 -29.18 2.12
C PRO A 175 11.46 -29.19 0.66
N ARG A 176 12.30 -29.70 -0.24
CA ARG A 176 11.92 -29.79 -1.65
C ARG A 176 10.71 -30.70 -1.83
N ASP A 177 9.61 -30.14 -2.30
CA ASP A 177 8.38 -30.86 -2.62
C ASP A 177 7.66 -30.17 -3.79
N PRO A 178 7.63 -30.76 -4.99
CA PRO A 178 6.93 -30.16 -6.13
C PRO A 178 5.40 -30.34 -6.07
N SER A 179 4.85 -31.04 -5.07
CA SER A 179 3.42 -31.30 -4.95
C SER A 179 2.60 -30.05 -4.61
N PRO A 180 3.03 -29.18 -3.64
CA PRO A 180 2.29 -27.97 -3.29
C PRO A 180 2.19 -26.95 -4.43
N ALA A 181 3.12 -26.95 -5.40
CA ALA A 181 3.05 -26.10 -6.58
C ALA A 181 1.80 -26.36 -7.46
N LYS A 182 1.09 -27.46 -7.25
CA LYS A 182 -0.14 -27.81 -7.97
C LYS A 182 -1.43 -27.46 -7.22
N GLU A 183 -1.32 -27.04 -5.95
CA GLU A 183 -2.49 -26.75 -5.09
C GLU A 183 -2.88 -25.26 -5.08
N TRP A 184 -2.02 -24.39 -5.62
CA TRP A 184 -2.25 -22.94 -5.75
C TRP A 184 -2.56 -22.57 -7.21
#